data_46c679d54b1d85c0c8ae8ee1a7eb493d
#
_entry.id   46c679d54b1d85c0c8ae8ee1a7eb493d
#
_cell.length_a   1.000
_cell.length_b   1.000
_cell.length_c   1.000
_cell.angle_alpha   90.00
_cell.angle_beta   90.00
_cell.angle_gamma   90.00
#
_symmetry.space_group_name_H-M   'P 1'
#
loop_
_entity.id
_entity.type
_entity.pdbx_description
1 polymer ?
#
loop_
_entity_poly.entity_id
_entity_poly.type
_entity_poly.pdbx_seq_one_letter_code
_entity_poly.pdbx_strand_id
1 'polypeptide(L)'
;MVLFGIGGSTAVSAAAGTLRQAVAADQSGLDLFTVSDHPYYADRLDAYAEIGVVLGRTERISGLVSVTNLPTRPAPMLARTVTSLSSLSGGRIVLGMGVGGLWDDIARLGVDKLSPGDAVRAFEEGIRLVKALGGGGEPVTFDGEFYQVTSLEPAATTTPPVWTGSVGPKSLAVTGRVADGWMPGRAADWLSERYRTSR
;
A
#
# COMPACT_ATOMS: atom_id res chain seq x y z
N MET A 1 13.40 13.20 -9.65
CA MET A 1 12.59 14.18 -8.87
C MET A 1 12.56 13.70 -7.44
N VAL A 2 12.70 14.59 -6.44
CA VAL A 2 12.59 14.26 -5.02
C VAL A 2 11.18 14.63 -4.57
N LEU A 3 10.49 13.72 -3.88
CA LEU A 3 9.15 13.94 -3.32
C LEU A 3 9.26 14.17 -1.81
N PHE A 4 8.49 15.10 -1.28
CA PHE A 4 8.42 15.41 0.14
C PHE A 4 7.02 15.09 0.68
N GLY A 5 6.98 14.43 1.82
CA GLY A 5 5.71 14.03 2.43
C GLY A 5 5.71 14.12 3.94
N ILE A 6 4.53 13.99 4.51
CA ILE A 6 4.30 13.97 5.96
C ILE A 6 3.40 12.81 6.34
N GLY A 7 3.65 12.21 7.52
CA GLY A 7 2.80 11.16 8.09
C GLY A 7 1.71 11.73 8.98
N GLY A 8 0.49 11.26 8.79
CA GLY A 8 -0.66 11.49 9.67
C GLY A 8 -0.82 10.41 10.73
N SER A 9 -1.64 10.68 11.73
CA SER A 9 -2.00 9.73 12.77
C SER A 9 -3.32 9.05 12.42
N THR A 10 -3.36 7.73 12.45
CA THR A 10 -4.59 6.93 12.31
C THR A 10 -5.40 6.81 13.59
N ALA A 11 -4.96 7.41 14.71
CA ALA A 11 -5.71 7.35 15.95
C ALA A 11 -7.09 8.02 15.80
N VAL A 12 -8.15 7.33 16.24
CA VAL A 12 -9.54 7.84 16.21
C VAL A 12 -9.63 9.22 16.89
N SER A 13 -8.94 9.40 18.01
CA SER A 13 -8.89 10.68 18.74
C SER A 13 -8.19 11.81 17.99
N ALA A 14 -7.36 11.49 17.01
CA ALA A 14 -6.60 12.47 16.22
C ALA A 14 -7.27 12.80 14.87
N ALA A 15 -8.36 12.15 14.49
CA ALA A 15 -8.96 12.20 13.14
C ALA A 15 -9.13 13.65 12.61
N ALA A 16 -9.75 14.55 13.38
CA ALA A 16 -9.93 15.93 12.95
C ALA A 16 -8.60 16.70 12.82
N GLY A 17 -7.61 16.38 13.65
CA GLY A 17 -6.26 16.95 13.59
C GLY A 17 -5.52 16.50 12.34
N THR A 18 -5.58 15.22 12.04
CA THR A 18 -4.97 14.61 10.85
C THR A 18 -5.53 15.20 9.55
N LEU A 19 -6.85 15.41 9.46
CA LEU A 19 -7.45 16.06 8.29
C LEU A 19 -6.99 17.51 8.12
N ARG A 20 -6.89 18.28 9.20
CA ARG A 20 -6.33 19.64 9.13
C ARG A 20 -4.87 19.64 8.71
N GLN A 21 -4.08 18.70 9.21
CA GLN A 21 -2.68 18.52 8.83
C GLN A 21 -2.55 18.18 7.33
N ALA A 22 -3.39 17.29 6.80
CA ALA A 22 -3.40 16.95 5.38
C ALA A 22 -3.70 18.15 4.48
N VAL A 23 -4.72 18.94 4.84
CA VAL A 23 -5.06 20.18 4.11
C VAL A 23 -3.91 21.20 4.17
N ALA A 24 -3.31 21.40 5.35
CA ALA A 24 -2.16 22.29 5.49
C ALA A 24 -0.94 21.82 4.68
N ALA A 25 -0.68 20.50 4.65
CA ALA A 25 0.39 19.89 3.84
C ALA A 25 0.17 20.13 2.33
N ASP A 26 -1.06 19.93 1.87
CA ASP A 26 -1.47 20.20 0.49
C ASP A 26 -1.24 21.67 0.08
N GLN A 27 -1.72 22.59 0.91
CA GLN A 27 -1.56 24.04 0.71
C GLN A 27 -0.09 24.49 0.78
N SER A 28 0.73 23.80 1.56
CA SER A 28 2.18 24.05 1.68
C SER A 28 3.00 23.44 0.55
N GLY A 29 2.38 22.74 -0.38
CA GLY A 29 3.04 22.19 -1.55
C GLY A 29 3.76 20.87 -1.33
N LEU A 30 3.45 20.13 -0.25
CA LEU A 30 3.97 18.77 -0.07
C LEU A 30 3.38 17.80 -1.11
N ASP A 31 4.13 16.76 -1.46
CA ASP A 31 3.77 15.80 -2.50
C ASP A 31 2.96 14.61 -1.97
N LEU A 32 3.24 14.17 -0.73
CA LEU A 32 2.69 12.95 -0.15
C LEU A 32 2.13 13.16 1.26
N PHE A 33 0.95 12.58 1.50
CA PHE A 33 0.39 12.37 2.83
C PHE A 33 0.27 10.89 3.11
N THR A 34 0.87 10.42 4.21
CA THR A 34 0.95 8.99 4.50
C THR A 34 0.25 8.64 5.81
N VAL A 35 -0.33 7.44 5.86
CA VAL A 35 -0.89 6.84 7.09
C VAL A 35 -0.46 5.39 7.20
N SER A 36 -0.38 4.85 8.42
CA SER A 36 -0.10 3.42 8.66
C SER A 36 -1.37 2.58 8.61
N ASP A 37 -1.24 1.26 8.36
CA ASP A 37 -2.38 0.32 8.30
C ASP A 37 -2.27 -0.72 9.42
N HIS A 38 -3.00 -0.48 10.50
CA HIS A 38 -3.06 -1.33 11.70
C HIS A 38 -4.50 -1.64 12.09
N PRO A 39 -5.28 -2.37 11.26
CA PRO A 39 -6.72 -2.55 11.44
C PRO A 39 -7.08 -3.44 12.64
N TYR A 40 -6.12 -4.08 13.28
CA TYR A 40 -6.29 -4.91 14.47
C TYR A 40 -6.32 -4.11 15.79
N TYR A 41 -6.06 -2.80 15.75
CA TYR A 41 -6.16 -1.92 16.92
C TYR A 41 -7.46 -1.12 16.87
N ALA A 42 -8.30 -1.28 17.90
CA ALA A 42 -9.64 -0.67 17.96
C ALA A 42 -9.64 0.86 18.00
N ASP A 43 -8.53 1.47 18.42
CA ASP A 43 -8.33 2.92 18.49
C ASP A 43 -7.78 3.51 17.17
N ARG A 44 -7.73 2.73 16.09
CA ARG A 44 -7.22 3.16 14.78
C ARG A 44 -8.33 3.22 13.76
N LEU A 45 -8.26 4.24 12.90
CA LEU A 45 -9.08 4.33 11.69
C LEU A 45 -8.61 3.30 10.66
N ASP A 46 -9.52 2.87 9.79
CA ASP A 46 -9.13 2.16 8.58
C ASP A 46 -8.33 3.10 7.68
N ALA A 47 -7.14 2.66 7.25
CA ALA A 47 -6.21 3.50 6.51
C ALA A 47 -6.76 3.98 5.16
N TYR A 48 -7.55 3.13 4.47
CA TYR A 48 -8.11 3.51 3.17
C TYR A 48 -9.34 4.41 3.30
N ALA A 49 -10.14 4.23 4.35
CA ALA A 49 -11.21 5.17 4.68
C ALA A 49 -10.63 6.57 4.98
N GLU A 50 -9.56 6.63 5.77
CA GLU A 50 -8.90 7.90 6.12
C GLU A 50 -8.28 8.56 4.90
N ILE A 51 -7.50 7.83 4.08
CA ILE A 51 -6.90 8.35 2.84
C ILE A 51 -7.99 8.80 1.86
N GLY A 52 -9.10 8.09 1.76
CA GLY A 52 -10.23 8.50 0.91
C GLY A 52 -10.78 9.88 1.30
N VAL A 53 -10.94 10.12 2.61
CA VAL A 53 -11.38 11.43 3.12
C VAL A 53 -10.31 12.52 2.91
N VAL A 54 -9.03 12.20 3.10
CA VAL A 54 -7.90 13.11 2.82
C VAL A 54 -7.92 13.53 1.36
N LEU A 55 -7.99 12.59 0.43
CA LEU A 55 -8.02 12.86 -1.01
C LEU A 55 -9.24 13.70 -1.43
N GLY A 56 -10.39 13.49 -0.77
CA GLY A 56 -11.59 14.29 -0.99
C GLY A 56 -11.55 15.72 -0.40
N ARG A 57 -10.58 16.01 0.47
CA ARG A 57 -10.39 17.32 1.12
C ARG A 57 -9.20 18.11 0.60
N THR A 58 -8.44 17.54 -0.30
CA THR A 58 -7.18 18.09 -0.85
C THR A 58 -7.23 18.11 -2.37
N GLU A 59 -6.38 18.93 -3.00
CA GLU A 59 -6.40 19.14 -4.45
C GLU A 59 -5.17 18.59 -5.18
N ARG A 60 -4.01 18.56 -4.52
CA ARG A 60 -2.71 18.25 -5.15
C ARG A 60 -2.01 17.06 -4.50
N ILE A 61 -2.00 16.99 -3.19
CA ILE A 61 -1.24 15.99 -2.43
C ILE A 61 -1.71 14.57 -2.75
N SER A 62 -0.79 13.64 -2.91
CA SER A 62 -1.09 12.24 -3.12
C SER A 62 -1.18 11.49 -1.78
N GLY A 63 -2.16 10.60 -1.68
CA GLY A 63 -2.31 9.71 -0.53
C GLY A 63 -1.46 8.46 -0.67
N LEU A 64 -0.89 7.99 0.44
CA LEU A 64 -0.08 6.76 0.50
C LEU A 64 -0.34 6.03 1.81
N VAL A 65 -0.78 4.77 1.74
CA VAL A 65 -0.78 3.89 2.92
C VAL A 65 0.62 3.28 3.07
N SER A 66 1.31 3.62 4.16
CA SER A 66 2.71 3.26 4.38
C SER A 66 2.88 2.36 5.63
N VAL A 67 2.75 1.07 5.48
CA VAL A 67 2.40 0.31 4.29
C VAL A 67 1.12 -0.48 4.55
N THR A 68 0.38 -0.78 3.47
CA THR A 68 -0.76 -1.68 3.54
C THR A 68 -0.34 -3.01 4.13
N ASN A 69 -1.07 -3.48 5.12
CA ASN A 69 -0.89 -4.79 5.70
C ASN A 69 -1.60 -5.82 4.80
N LEU A 70 -0.90 -6.28 3.77
CA LEU A 70 -1.45 -7.13 2.71
C LEU A 70 -2.24 -8.34 3.22
N PRO A 71 -1.79 -9.08 4.27
CA PRO A 71 -2.56 -10.21 4.79
C PRO A 71 -3.98 -9.87 5.25
N THR A 72 -4.24 -8.61 5.62
CA THR A 72 -5.57 -8.18 6.08
C THR A 72 -6.49 -7.69 4.95
N ARG A 73 -5.98 -7.63 3.72
CA ARG A 73 -6.70 -7.09 2.55
C ARG A 73 -6.49 -7.99 1.34
N PRO A 74 -7.47 -8.84 0.98
CA PRO A 74 -7.36 -9.67 -0.22
C PRO A 74 -6.94 -8.86 -1.45
N ALA A 75 -5.91 -9.31 -2.18
CA ALA A 75 -5.30 -8.55 -3.27
C ALA A 75 -6.31 -8.08 -4.35
N PRO A 76 -7.34 -8.84 -4.75
CA PRO A 76 -8.35 -8.36 -5.69
C PRO A 76 -9.17 -7.18 -5.15
N MET A 77 -9.53 -7.21 -3.87
CA MET A 77 -10.25 -6.12 -3.23
C MET A 77 -9.36 -4.89 -3.02
N LEU A 78 -8.08 -5.11 -2.71
CA LEU A 78 -7.09 -4.03 -2.61
C LEU A 78 -6.93 -3.33 -3.98
N ALA A 79 -6.81 -4.09 -5.07
CA ALA A 79 -6.78 -3.54 -6.42
C ALA A 79 -8.01 -2.67 -6.71
N ARG A 80 -9.21 -3.15 -6.37
CA ARG A 80 -10.45 -2.40 -6.54
C ARG A 80 -10.48 -1.12 -5.70
N THR A 81 -10.02 -1.19 -4.46
CA THR A 81 -9.95 -0.02 -3.56
C THR A 81 -9.04 1.06 -4.13
N VAL A 82 -7.81 0.72 -4.52
CA VAL A 82 -6.84 1.73 -4.96
C VAL A 82 -7.15 2.27 -6.35
N THR A 83 -7.69 1.47 -7.26
CA THR A 83 -8.14 1.97 -8.58
C THR A 83 -9.37 2.87 -8.45
N SER A 84 -10.28 2.59 -7.50
CA SER A 84 -11.40 3.48 -7.19
C SER A 84 -10.91 4.83 -6.62
N LEU A 85 -9.99 4.80 -5.65
CA LEU A 85 -9.39 6.02 -5.11
C LEU A 85 -8.61 6.80 -6.17
N SER A 86 -7.91 6.10 -7.08
CA SER A 86 -7.23 6.73 -8.22
C SER A 86 -8.23 7.48 -9.11
N SER A 87 -9.33 6.84 -9.50
CA SER A 87 -10.37 7.47 -10.32
C SER A 87 -11.01 8.67 -9.62
N LEU A 88 -11.36 8.53 -8.33
CA LEU A 88 -12.03 9.59 -7.56
C LEU A 88 -11.12 10.79 -7.26
N SER A 89 -9.82 10.59 -7.19
CA SER A 89 -8.84 11.64 -6.85
C SER A 89 -8.10 12.21 -8.06
N GLY A 90 -8.36 11.74 -9.27
CA GLY A 90 -7.58 12.14 -10.44
C GLY A 90 -6.15 11.60 -10.43
N GLY A 91 -5.96 10.37 -9.94
CA GLY A 91 -4.66 9.68 -9.93
C GLY A 91 -3.79 9.96 -8.70
N ARG A 92 -4.30 10.65 -7.68
CA ARG A 92 -3.53 11.05 -6.49
C ARG A 92 -3.43 9.97 -5.41
N ILE A 93 -3.18 8.73 -5.79
CA ILE A 93 -2.94 7.61 -4.86
C ILE A 93 -1.69 6.83 -5.24
N VAL A 94 -0.90 6.47 -4.26
CA VAL A 94 0.21 5.52 -4.36
C VAL A 94 -0.11 4.33 -3.47
N LEU A 95 0.04 3.12 -3.98
CA LEU A 95 -0.15 1.91 -3.19
C LEU A 95 1.15 1.53 -2.50
N GLY A 96 1.23 1.77 -1.20
CA GLY A 96 2.32 1.24 -0.38
C GLY A 96 1.98 -0.16 0.13
N MET A 97 2.82 -1.16 -0.16
CA MET A 97 2.58 -2.55 0.22
C MET A 97 3.67 -3.09 1.15
N GLY A 98 3.26 -3.84 2.16
CA GLY A 98 4.13 -4.57 3.08
C GLY A 98 3.85 -6.07 3.07
N VAL A 99 4.90 -6.86 3.35
CA VAL A 99 4.81 -8.34 3.47
C VAL A 99 3.88 -8.79 4.60
N GLY A 100 3.59 -7.90 5.52
CA GLY A 100 2.97 -8.19 6.80
C GLY A 100 4.01 -8.21 7.92
N GLY A 101 3.55 -7.80 9.08
CA GLY A 101 4.29 -7.82 10.35
C GLY A 101 3.27 -7.98 11.46
N LEU A 102 3.69 -8.13 12.71
CA LEU A 102 2.76 -8.30 13.83
C LEU A 102 1.73 -9.43 13.59
N TRP A 103 2.22 -10.58 13.14
CA TRP A 103 1.38 -11.71 12.71
C TRP A 103 0.41 -12.22 13.78
N ASP A 104 0.74 -12.08 15.06
CA ASP A 104 -0.17 -12.46 16.14
C ASP A 104 -1.38 -11.53 16.21
N ASP A 105 -1.22 -10.25 15.90
CA ASP A 105 -2.33 -9.30 15.81
C ASP A 105 -3.14 -9.51 14.51
N ILE A 106 -2.48 -9.80 13.40
CA ILE A 106 -3.13 -10.12 12.12
C ILE A 106 -4.03 -11.34 12.26
N ALA A 107 -3.56 -12.40 12.93
CA ALA A 107 -4.32 -13.63 13.16
C ALA A 107 -5.61 -13.39 13.95
N ARG A 108 -5.66 -12.37 14.81
CA ARG A 108 -6.89 -11.99 15.53
C ARG A 108 -8.02 -11.50 14.63
N LEU A 109 -7.71 -11.12 13.38
CA LEU A 109 -8.70 -10.77 12.37
C LEU A 109 -9.22 -11.97 11.57
N GLY A 110 -8.85 -13.20 11.96
CA GLY A 110 -9.25 -14.42 11.27
C GLY A 110 -8.40 -14.75 10.05
N VAL A 111 -7.22 -14.16 9.93
CA VAL A 111 -6.27 -14.43 8.84
C VAL A 111 -5.28 -15.49 9.27
N ASP A 112 -5.04 -16.48 8.41
CA ASP A 112 -4.05 -17.52 8.67
C ASP A 112 -2.64 -16.96 8.74
N LYS A 113 -1.88 -17.38 9.75
CA LYS A 113 -0.49 -16.98 9.93
C LYS A 113 0.41 -17.69 8.94
N LEU A 114 1.02 -16.94 8.05
CA LEU A 114 1.98 -17.48 7.09
C LEU A 114 3.39 -17.60 7.70
N SER A 115 4.16 -18.59 7.21
CA SER A 115 5.59 -18.61 7.48
C SER A 115 6.27 -17.37 6.84
N PRO A 116 7.44 -16.93 7.33
CA PRO A 116 8.15 -15.81 6.70
C PRO A 116 8.44 -16.01 5.21
N GLY A 117 8.67 -17.26 4.80
CA GLY A 117 8.89 -17.60 3.39
C GLY A 117 7.62 -17.48 2.55
N ASP A 118 6.51 -18.02 3.08
CA ASP A 118 5.20 -17.96 2.44
C ASP A 118 4.71 -16.53 2.33
N ALA A 119 4.88 -15.74 3.39
CA ALA A 119 4.51 -14.33 3.40
C ALA A 119 5.21 -13.53 2.28
N VAL A 120 6.48 -13.82 2.00
CA VAL A 120 7.21 -13.15 0.89
C VAL A 120 6.70 -13.62 -0.47
N ARG A 121 6.35 -14.91 -0.65
CA ARG A 121 5.78 -15.40 -1.90
C ARG A 121 4.37 -14.83 -2.13
N ALA A 122 3.52 -14.85 -1.10
CA ALA A 122 2.20 -14.22 -1.14
C ALA A 122 2.27 -12.72 -1.47
N PHE A 123 3.29 -12.03 -0.93
CA PHE A 123 3.54 -10.63 -1.22
C PHE A 123 3.87 -10.38 -2.70
N GLU A 124 4.73 -11.20 -3.31
CA GLU A 124 5.04 -11.09 -4.74
C GLU A 124 3.82 -11.35 -5.61
N GLU A 125 3.06 -12.42 -5.31
CA GLU A 125 1.80 -12.71 -6.01
C GLU A 125 0.79 -11.58 -5.85
N GLY A 126 0.61 -11.06 -4.64
CA GLY A 126 -0.30 -9.95 -4.36
C GLY A 126 0.04 -8.70 -5.19
N ILE A 127 1.32 -8.32 -5.30
CA ILE A 127 1.74 -7.19 -6.15
C ILE A 127 1.42 -7.46 -7.63
N ARG A 128 1.76 -8.65 -8.14
CA ARG A 128 1.48 -9.01 -9.53
C ARG A 128 -0.01 -8.98 -9.84
N LEU A 129 -0.83 -9.54 -8.95
CA LEU A 129 -2.27 -9.59 -9.11
C LEU A 129 -2.90 -8.18 -9.04
N VAL A 130 -2.49 -7.35 -8.09
CA VAL A 130 -2.97 -5.96 -8.01
C VAL A 130 -2.64 -5.19 -9.29
N LYS A 131 -1.44 -5.35 -9.83
CA LYS A 131 -1.03 -4.71 -11.09
C LYS A 131 -1.84 -5.24 -12.28
N ALA A 132 -2.09 -6.53 -12.34
CA ALA A 132 -2.89 -7.14 -13.41
C ALA A 132 -4.36 -6.68 -13.38
N LEU A 133 -4.91 -6.43 -12.20
CA LEU A 133 -6.31 -6.01 -12.02
C LEU A 133 -6.54 -4.49 -12.17
N GLY A 134 -5.52 -3.73 -12.56
CA GLY A 134 -5.63 -2.32 -12.93
C GLY A 134 -5.27 -2.10 -14.40
N GLY A 135 -5.60 -0.93 -14.94
CA GLY A 135 -5.21 -0.55 -16.30
C GLY A 135 -6.14 -1.02 -17.42
N GLY A 136 -7.24 -1.70 -17.11
CA GLY A 136 -8.16 -2.27 -18.11
C GLY A 136 -7.56 -3.48 -18.84
N GLY A 137 -8.15 -3.85 -19.96
CA GLY A 137 -7.71 -4.98 -20.79
C GLY A 137 -8.60 -6.22 -20.62
N GLU A 138 -8.09 -7.36 -21.02
CA GLU A 138 -8.79 -8.64 -20.96
C GLU A 138 -8.99 -9.15 -19.52
N PRO A 139 -10.02 -9.98 -19.28
CA PRO A 139 -10.24 -10.60 -17.98
C PRO A 139 -9.01 -11.38 -17.47
N VAL A 140 -8.65 -11.14 -16.23
CA VAL A 140 -7.49 -11.75 -15.57
C VAL A 140 -7.87 -13.09 -14.97
N THR A 141 -7.15 -14.15 -15.37
CA THR A 141 -7.08 -15.42 -14.65
C THR A 141 -5.70 -15.53 -14.02
N PHE A 142 -5.65 -15.77 -12.71
CA PHE A 142 -4.43 -15.89 -11.94
C PHE A 142 -4.51 -17.15 -11.08
N ASP A 143 -3.63 -18.11 -11.35
CA ASP A 143 -3.56 -19.39 -10.65
C ASP A 143 -2.25 -19.44 -9.85
N GLY A 144 -2.23 -18.73 -8.72
CA GLY A 144 -1.10 -18.65 -7.82
C GLY A 144 -1.19 -19.63 -6.65
N GLU A 145 -0.15 -19.67 -5.84
CA GLU A 145 -0.10 -20.48 -4.61
C GLU A 145 -1.05 -19.89 -3.53
N PHE A 146 -1.13 -18.55 -3.46
CA PHE A 146 -1.86 -17.83 -2.41
C PHE A 146 -3.11 -17.10 -2.92
N TYR A 147 -3.14 -16.76 -4.19
CA TYR A 147 -4.26 -16.06 -4.80
C TYR A 147 -4.72 -16.79 -6.04
N GLN A 148 -6.04 -17.03 -6.11
CA GLN A 148 -6.67 -17.65 -7.27
C GLN A 148 -7.85 -16.80 -7.70
N VAL A 149 -7.85 -16.34 -8.95
CA VAL A 149 -8.94 -15.60 -9.58
C VAL A 149 -9.20 -16.15 -10.97
N THR A 150 -10.46 -16.21 -11.35
CA THR A 150 -10.86 -16.72 -12.65
C THR A 150 -11.66 -15.66 -13.39
N SER A 151 -11.14 -15.25 -14.56
CA SER A 151 -11.83 -14.34 -15.50
C SER A 151 -12.39 -13.07 -14.85
N LEU A 152 -11.58 -12.45 -13.96
CA LEU A 152 -11.96 -11.22 -13.27
C LEU A 152 -11.59 -10.01 -14.12
N GLU A 153 -12.59 -9.17 -14.44
CA GLU A 153 -12.38 -7.96 -15.23
C GLU A 153 -11.53 -6.94 -14.46
N PRO A 154 -10.42 -6.45 -15.05
CA PRO A 154 -9.61 -5.41 -14.46
C PRO A 154 -10.32 -4.06 -14.46
N ALA A 155 -9.93 -3.18 -13.54
CA ALA A 155 -10.45 -1.81 -13.52
C ALA A 155 -9.96 -1.03 -14.76
N ALA A 156 -10.86 -0.37 -15.47
CA ALA A 156 -10.55 0.50 -16.62
C ALA A 156 -9.91 1.84 -16.20
N THR A 157 -8.99 1.78 -15.24
CA THR A 157 -8.29 2.93 -14.66
C THR A 157 -6.82 2.58 -14.51
N THR A 158 -5.93 3.52 -14.81
CA THR A 158 -4.48 3.34 -14.63
C THR A 158 -4.16 2.81 -13.23
N THR A 159 -3.40 1.72 -13.17
CA THR A 159 -2.93 1.16 -11.92
C THR A 159 -2.07 2.19 -11.17
N PRO A 160 -2.39 2.50 -9.91
CA PRO A 160 -1.51 3.33 -9.10
C PRO A 160 -0.11 2.73 -8.97
N PRO A 161 0.95 3.56 -8.88
CA PRO A 161 2.30 3.04 -8.63
C PRO A 161 2.32 2.22 -7.33
N VAL A 162 2.98 1.06 -7.38
CA VAL A 162 3.15 0.18 -6.23
C VAL A 162 4.52 0.39 -5.61
N TRP A 163 4.55 0.90 -4.38
CA TRP A 163 5.77 1.04 -3.59
C TRP A 163 5.77 0.04 -2.45
N THR A 164 6.95 -0.37 -2.00
CA THR A 164 7.07 -1.37 -0.94
C THR A 164 7.87 -0.86 0.26
N GLY A 165 7.49 -1.29 1.46
CA GLY A 165 8.23 -1.05 2.71
C GLY A 165 9.15 -2.23 3.09
N SER A 166 9.79 -2.86 2.11
CA SER A 166 10.63 -4.04 2.31
C SER A 166 11.92 -3.74 3.07
N VAL A 167 12.30 -4.63 3.99
CA VAL A 167 13.53 -4.51 4.80
C VAL A 167 14.40 -5.77 4.78
N GLY A 168 13.83 -6.94 4.53
CA GLY A 168 14.56 -8.22 4.45
C GLY A 168 15.11 -8.48 3.04
N PRO A 169 16.20 -9.25 2.91
CA PRO A 169 16.84 -9.48 1.60
C PRO A 169 15.90 -10.12 0.57
N LYS A 170 15.06 -11.08 0.99
CA LYS A 170 14.10 -11.73 0.08
C LYS A 170 13.00 -10.76 -0.38
N SER A 171 12.44 -9.95 0.52
CA SER A 171 11.43 -8.97 0.15
C SER A 171 12.00 -7.81 -0.67
N LEU A 172 13.25 -7.41 -0.42
CA LEU A 172 13.97 -6.43 -1.27
C LEU A 172 14.17 -6.96 -2.69
N ALA A 173 14.52 -8.24 -2.84
CA ALA A 173 14.62 -8.87 -4.14
C ALA A 173 13.26 -8.90 -4.89
N VAL A 174 12.15 -9.15 -4.18
CA VAL A 174 10.79 -9.01 -4.75
C VAL A 174 10.55 -7.57 -5.20
N THR A 175 10.87 -6.60 -4.34
CA THR A 175 10.75 -5.16 -4.67
C THR A 175 11.44 -4.83 -5.98
N GLY A 176 12.69 -5.24 -6.15
CA GLY A 176 13.45 -4.99 -7.38
C GLY A 176 12.88 -5.64 -8.64
N ARG A 177 12.10 -6.73 -8.50
CA ARG A 177 11.48 -7.41 -9.65
C ARG A 177 10.11 -6.86 -10.04
N VAL A 178 9.29 -6.46 -9.09
CA VAL A 178 7.85 -6.24 -9.36
C VAL A 178 7.28 -4.91 -8.89
N ALA A 179 7.99 -4.17 -8.02
CA ALA A 179 7.51 -2.88 -7.52
C ALA A 179 7.98 -1.71 -8.40
N ASP A 180 7.26 -0.58 -8.29
CA ASP A 180 7.61 0.67 -8.97
C ASP A 180 8.47 1.58 -8.10
N GLY A 181 8.50 1.32 -6.78
CA GLY A 181 9.28 2.08 -5.81
C GLY A 181 9.53 1.35 -4.50
N TRP A 182 10.45 1.88 -3.73
CA TRP A 182 10.81 1.39 -2.42
C TRP A 182 10.81 2.51 -1.38
N MET A 183 10.23 2.25 -0.22
CA MET A 183 10.22 3.13 0.94
C MET A 183 11.12 2.53 2.02
N PRO A 184 12.33 3.06 2.22
CA PRO A 184 13.21 2.60 3.29
C PRO A 184 12.61 2.92 4.66
N GLY A 185 12.66 1.96 5.59
CA GLY A 185 12.14 2.14 6.95
C GLY A 185 12.97 3.11 7.79
N ARG A 186 14.21 3.37 7.38
CA ARG A 186 15.13 4.34 7.99
C ARG A 186 15.85 5.14 6.91
N ALA A 187 16.19 6.39 7.22
CA ALA A 187 16.87 7.26 6.27
C ALA A 187 18.19 6.70 5.71
N ALA A 188 18.88 5.81 6.45
CA ALA A 188 20.14 5.18 6.03
C ALA A 188 19.96 3.83 5.31
N ASP A 189 18.76 3.26 5.24
CA ASP A 189 18.56 1.90 4.68
C ASP A 189 18.92 1.83 3.19
N TRP A 190 18.68 2.89 2.42
CA TRP A 190 19.06 2.98 1.02
C TRP A 190 20.57 3.01 0.77
N LEU A 191 21.39 3.33 1.80
CA LEU A 191 22.85 3.25 1.78
C LEU A 191 23.36 1.87 2.20
N SER A 192 22.49 1.00 2.73
CA SER A 192 22.87 -0.29 3.27
C SER A 192 23.36 -1.25 2.18
N GLU A 193 24.25 -2.17 2.56
CA GLU A 193 24.72 -3.24 1.69
C GLU A 193 23.56 -4.12 1.20
N ARG A 194 22.53 -4.34 2.04
CA ARG A 194 21.32 -5.09 1.66
C ARG A 194 20.60 -4.51 0.45
N TYR A 195 20.52 -3.20 0.35
CA TYR A 195 19.91 -2.55 -0.80
C TYR A 195 20.77 -2.69 -2.06
N ARG A 196 22.10 -2.55 -1.92
CA ARG A 196 23.04 -2.63 -3.05
C ARG A 196 23.08 -4.04 -3.67
N THR A 197 22.92 -5.10 -2.85
CA THR A 197 22.99 -6.48 -3.28
C THR A 197 21.65 -7.08 -3.75
N SER A 198 20.53 -6.37 -3.57
CA SER A 198 19.19 -6.81 -3.96
C SER A 198 18.74 -6.36 -5.35
N ARG A 199 19.59 -5.60 -6.07
CA ARG A 199 19.36 -5.16 -7.46
C ARG A 199 19.80 -6.20 -8.47
#